data_8576c5e385d8f4ee1bfa91394371398b
#
_entry.id   8576c5e385d8f4ee1bfa91394371398b
#
_cell.length_a   1.000
_cell.length_b   1.000
_cell.length_c   1.000
_cell.angle_alpha   90.00
_cell.angle_beta   90.00
_cell.angle_gamma   90.00
#
_symmetry.space_group_name_H-M   'P 1'
#
loop_
_entity.id
_entity.type
_entity.pdbx_description
1 polymer ?
#
loop_
_entity_poly.entity_id
_entity_poly.type
_entity_poly.pdbx_seq_one_letter_code
_entity_poly.pdbx_strand_id
1 'polypeptide(L)'
;QNKVRGNLIRLGGFAADFVDRIMEPIVGMAEPFRYRNKAQFPIGTDRDGQPIAGFYAARTHSIIPVEDCLLGVGENKVILDAILEYMRAEHISAYDETTGKGLIRHVLIRYGFTSKELMAALVINGTRLPHQEALIQRLTQIPGMKSISVNCNRENTNVILGEETICIWGTPYITDDIHLCDCSDDRFIQ
;
A
#
# COMPACT_ATOMS: atom_id res chain seq x y z
N GLN A 1 -26.09 6.65 1.25
CA GLN A 1 -27.43 6.08 1.29
C GLN A 1 -28.32 6.65 0.17
N ASN A 2 -28.46 7.97 0.02
CA ASN A 2 -29.32 8.63 -0.98
C ASN A 2 -29.01 8.23 -2.43
N LYS A 3 -27.73 7.98 -2.77
CA LYS A 3 -27.34 7.53 -4.11
C LYS A 3 -27.87 6.12 -4.40
N VAL A 4 -27.77 5.20 -3.43
CA VAL A 4 -28.27 3.82 -3.57
C VAL A 4 -29.80 3.84 -3.70
N ARG A 5 -30.49 4.60 -2.83
CA ARG A 5 -31.94 4.83 -2.92
C ARG A 5 -32.36 5.32 -4.31
N GLY A 6 -31.70 6.37 -4.78
CA GLY A 6 -31.98 6.93 -6.11
C GLY A 6 -31.73 5.95 -7.26
N ASN A 7 -30.73 5.12 -7.17
CA ASN A 7 -30.45 4.10 -8.18
C ASN A 7 -31.51 2.99 -8.18
N LEU A 8 -31.91 2.50 -7.01
CA LEU A 8 -32.98 1.50 -6.91
C LEU A 8 -34.30 2.00 -7.52
N ILE A 9 -34.65 3.24 -7.26
CA ILE A 9 -35.89 3.82 -7.82
C ILE A 9 -35.76 4.08 -9.33
N ARG A 10 -34.70 4.79 -9.76
CA ARG A 10 -34.60 5.27 -11.14
C ARG A 10 -34.11 4.23 -12.13
N LEU A 11 -33.13 3.41 -11.73
CA LEU A 11 -32.51 2.39 -12.58
C LEU A 11 -33.13 1.01 -12.33
N GLY A 12 -33.42 0.68 -11.08
CA GLY A 12 -34.04 -0.58 -10.70
C GLY A 12 -35.55 -0.64 -10.91
N GLY A 13 -36.22 0.52 -11.11
CA GLY A 13 -37.66 0.59 -11.33
C GLY A 13 -38.51 0.25 -10.10
N PHE A 14 -37.92 0.20 -8.91
CA PHE A 14 -38.65 -0.11 -7.68
C PHE A 14 -39.47 1.13 -7.23
N ALA A 15 -40.65 0.89 -6.67
CA ALA A 15 -41.47 1.94 -6.07
C ALA A 15 -40.74 2.58 -4.88
N ALA A 16 -40.84 3.90 -4.73
CA ALA A 16 -40.14 4.67 -3.71
C ALA A 16 -40.50 4.21 -2.29
N ASP A 17 -41.81 3.98 -2.04
CA ASP A 17 -42.32 3.49 -0.76
C ASP A 17 -41.85 2.07 -0.40
N PHE A 18 -41.65 1.23 -1.41
CA PHE A 18 -41.04 -0.09 -1.22
C PHE A 18 -39.58 0.05 -0.81
N VAL A 19 -38.77 0.84 -1.54
CA VAL A 19 -37.37 1.09 -1.24
C VAL A 19 -37.19 1.67 0.17
N ASP A 20 -37.99 2.66 0.54
CA ASP A 20 -37.94 3.33 1.85
C ASP A 20 -38.26 2.36 3.01
N ARG A 21 -39.09 1.36 2.76
CA ARG A 21 -39.47 0.37 3.76
C ARG A 21 -38.41 -0.70 3.99
N ILE A 22 -37.64 -1.07 2.94
CA ILE A 22 -36.65 -2.14 3.03
C ILE A 22 -35.23 -1.62 3.28
N MET A 23 -35.01 -0.33 3.07
CA MET A 23 -33.68 0.25 3.15
C MET A 23 -33.37 0.66 4.58
N GLU A 24 -32.53 -0.13 5.22
CA GLU A 24 -32.03 0.16 6.55
C GLU A 24 -30.98 1.29 6.56
N PRO A 25 -30.74 1.94 7.71
CA PRO A 25 -29.65 2.88 7.86
C PRO A 25 -28.30 2.26 7.47
N ILE A 26 -27.46 3.05 6.77
CA ILE A 26 -26.13 2.60 6.41
C ILE A 26 -25.27 2.39 7.67
N VAL A 27 -24.62 1.24 7.76
CA VAL A 27 -23.60 1.02 8.75
C VAL A 27 -22.34 1.74 8.31
N GLY A 28 -21.97 2.78 9.01
CA GLY A 28 -20.78 3.58 8.74
C GLY A 28 -19.56 3.10 9.52
N MET A 29 -18.37 3.52 9.08
CA MET A 29 -17.15 3.32 9.85
C MET A 29 -17.11 4.30 11.02
N ALA A 30 -16.69 3.83 12.21
CA ALA A 30 -16.45 4.69 13.36
C ALA A 30 -15.28 5.65 13.07
N GLU A 31 -14.19 5.11 12.51
CA GLU A 31 -13.00 5.87 12.08
C GLU A 31 -12.84 5.77 10.56
N PRO A 32 -13.24 6.81 9.78
CA PRO A 32 -13.23 6.75 8.32
C PRO A 32 -11.85 6.98 7.70
N PHE A 33 -10.83 7.24 8.50
CA PHE A 33 -9.44 7.42 8.08
C PHE A 33 -8.55 6.31 8.60
N ARG A 34 -7.34 6.20 8.02
CA ARG A 34 -6.30 5.25 8.47
C ARG A 34 -6.71 3.77 8.44
N TYR A 35 -7.71 3.40 7.63
CA TYR A 35 -8.27 2.05 7.62
C TYR A 35 -7.57 1.08 6.65
N ARG A 36 -6.73 1.57 5.74
CA ARG A 36 -6.05 0.71 4.77
C ARG A 36 -4.85 0.03 5.41
N ASN A 37 -4.88 -1.29 5.42
CA ASN A 37 -3.78 -2.14 5.89
C ASN A 37 -2.74 -2.45 4.80
N LYS A 38 -3.03 -2.12 3.54
CA LYS A 38 -2.11 -2.28 2.41
C LYS A 38 -1.97 -0.96 1.68
N ALA A 39 -0.74 -0.51 1.53
CA ALA A 39 -0.39 0.64 0.70
C ALA A 39 0.66 0.26 -0.33
N GLN A 40 0.65 0.96 -1.46
CA GLN A 40 1.58 0.73 -2.56
C GLN A 40 1.91 2.08 -3.18
N PHE A 41 3.21 2.36 -3.23
CA PHE A 41 3.73 3.64 -3.67
C PHE A 41 4.72 3.45 -4.82
N PRO A 42 4.48 4.03 -5.99
CA PRO A 42 5.51 4.18 -7.01
C PRO A 42 6.64 5.07 -6.49
N ILE A 43 7.84 4.71 -6.88
CA ILE A 43 9.06 5.48 -6.60
C ILE A 43 9.52 6.12 -7.92
N GLY A 44 9.80 7.39 -7.86
CA GLY A 44 10.28 8.15 -9.01
C GLY A 44 11.34 9.16 -8.61
N THR A 45 11.58 10.08 -9.51
CA THR A 45 12.59 11.13 -9.35
C THR A 45 11.93 12.49 -9.57
N ASP A 46 12.22 13.45 -8.72
CA ASP A 46 11.79 14.83 -8.89
C ASP A 46 12.65 15.57 -9.91
N ARG A 47 12.38 16.90 -10.08
CA ARG A 47 13.11 17.76 -11.03
C ARG A 47 14.57 17.99 -10.67
N ASP A 48 14.91 17.81 -9.39
CA ASP A 48 16.25 17.98 -8.85
C ASP A 48 17.04 16.67 -8.81
N GLY A 49 16.46 15.60 -9.36
CA GLY A 49 17.06 14.27 -9.39
C GLY A 49 16.97 13.50 -8.09
N GLN A 50 16.14 13.96 -7.12
CA GLN A 50 15.96 13.28 -5.85
C GLN A 50 14.86 12.22 -5.91
N PRO A 51 15.05 11.08 -5.23
CA PRO A 51 14.02 10.05 -5.17
C PRO A 51 12.80 10.55 -4.38
N ILE A 52 11.61 10.28 -4.93
CA ILE A 52 10.32 10.60 -4.34
C ILE A 52 9.42 9.37 -4.34
N ALA A 53 8.49 9.34 -3.39
CA ALA A 53 7.41 8.37 -3.32
C ALA A 53 6.06 9.09 -3.36
N GLY A 54 5.04 8.50 -3.98
CA GLY A 54 3.76 9.17 -4.06
C GLY A 54 2.69 8.35 -4.79
N PHE A 55 1.85 9.03 -5.55
CA PHE A 55 0.84 8.42 -6.40
C PHE A 55 0.92 8.97 -7.82
N TYR A 56 0.55 8.15 -8.79
CA TYR A 56 0.47 8.63 -10.18
C TYR A 56 -0.63 9.68 -10.33
N ALA A 57 -0.30 10.77 -10.99
CA ALA A 57 -1.29 11.72 -11.45
C ALA A 57 -2.23 11.05 -12.45
N ALA A 58 -3.52 11.41 -12.40
CA ALA A 58 -4.54 10.79 -13.23
C ALA A 58 -4.16 10.80 -14.72
N ARG A 59 -4.19 9.62 -15.35
CA ARG A 59 -3.87 9.39 -16.77
C ARG A 59 -2.43 9.72 -17.16
N THR A 60 -1.50 9.73 -16.23
CA THR A 60 -0.08 9.95 -16.47
C THR A 60 0.77 8.99 -15.64
N HIS A 61 2.08 8.91 -15.95
CA HIS A 61 3.07 8.22 -15.13
C HIS A 61 3.85 9.20 -14.23
N SER A 62 3.43 10.48 -14.19
CA SER A 62 4.05 11.45 -13.29
C SER A 62 3.64 11.16 -11.85
N ILE A 63 4.62 11.11 -10.96
CA ILE A 63 4.38 10.88 -9.54
C ILE A 63 4.14 12.21 -8.84
N ILE A 64 3.02 12.31 -8.12
CA ILE A 64 2.74 13.39 -7.19
C ILE A 64 3.28 12.93 -5.83
N PRO A 65 4.32 13.61 -5.29
CA PRO A 65 4.84 13.26 -3.98
C PRO A 65 3.75 13.29 -2.91
N VAL A 66 3.76 12.32 -2.01
CA VAL A 66 2.83 12.28 -0.90
C VAL A 66 3.60 12.19 0.41
N GLU A 67 3.38 13.18 1.28
CA GLU A 67 3.95 13.15 2.62
C GLU A 67 3.12 12.28 3.56
N ASP A 68 1.81 12.34 3.41
CA ASP A 68 0.88 11.56 4.21
C ASP A 68 -0.41 11.27 3.43
N CYS A 69 -0.93 10.06 3.61
CA CYS A 69 -2.21 9.64 3.03
C CYS A 69 -3.18 9.30 4.16
N LEU A 70 -4.24 10.10 4.30
CA LEU A 70 -5.25 9.88 5.35
C LEU A 70 -5.95 8.52 5.29
N LEU A 71 -5.89 7.81 4.17
CA LEU A 71 -6.47 6.47 4.05
C LEU A 71 -5.53 5.39 4.61
N GLY A 72 -4.22 5.57 4.50
CA GLY A 72 -3.21 4.63 4.98
C GLY A 72 -2.79 4.92 6.41
N VAL A 73 -2.13 3.95 7.02
CA VAL A 73 -1.56 4.10 8.38
C VAL A 73 -0.40 5.10 8.40
N GLY A 74 -0.15 5.71 9.54
CA GLY A 74 0.91 6.73 9.69
C GLY A 74 2.32 6.17 9.48
N GLU A 75 2.52 4.89 9.77
CA GLU A 75 3.76 4.14 9.58
C GLU A 75 4.23 4.12 8.12
N ASN A 76 3.31 4.30 7.16
CA ASN A 76 3.68 4.39 5.73
C ASN A 76 4.69 5.51 5.50
N LYS A 77 4.48 6.69 6.10
CA LYS A 77 5.40 7.81 5.96
C LYS A 77 6.78 7.47 6.50
N VAL A 78 6.85 6.91 7.70
CA VAL A 78 8.12 6.58 8.35
C VAL A 78 8.92 5.57 7.53
N ILE A 79 8.24 4.55 6.97
CA ILE A 79 8.87 3.54 6.12
C ILE A 79 9.36 4.16 4.80
N LEU A 80 8.54 5.01 4.17
CA LEU A 80 8.93 5.67 2.91
C LEU A 80 10.10 6.61 3.12
N ASP A 81 10.10 7.41 4.18
CA ASP A 81 11.21 8.32 4.51
C ASP A 81 12.53 7.53 4.68
N ALA A 82 12.50 6.41 5.43
CA ALA A 82 13.67 5.55 5.63
C ALA A 82 14.19 4.96 4.31
N ILE A 83 13.29 4.54 3.40
CA ILE A 83 13.65 4.02 2.08
C ILE A 83 14.23 5.11 1.18
N LEU A 84 13.63 6.29 1.16
CA LEU A 84 14.12 7.41 0.36
C LEU A 84 15.48 7.92 0.87
N GLU A 85 15.71 7.93 2.18
CA GLU A 85 17.03 8.23 2.78
C GLU A 85 18.07 7.18 2.40
N TYR A 86 17.72 5.88 2.45
CA TYR A 86 18.59 4.82 1.96
C TYR A 86 18.95 5.03 0.49
N MET A 87 17.97 5.35 -0.38
CA MET A 87 18.22 5.59 -1.80
C MET A 87 19.19 6.77 -2.01
N ARG A 88 19.04 7.85 -1.25
CA ARG A 88 19.95 9.01 -1.34
C ARG A 88 21.35 8.66 -0.85
N ALA A 89 21.46 8.00 0.31
CA ALA A 89 22.74 7.67 0.93
C ALA A 89 23.57 6.68 0.09
N GLU A 90 22.90 5.70 -0.51
CA GLU A 90 23.56 4.63 -1.29
C GLU A 90 23.54 4.90 -2.80
N HIS A 91 23.11 6.09 -3.24
CA HIS A 91 23.01 6.49 -4.65
C HIS A 91 22.18 5.53 -5.51
N ILE A 92 21.07 5.03 -4.97
CA ILE A 92 20.20 4.09 -5.66
C ILE A 92 19.14 4.85 -6.45
N SER A 93 19.05 4.55 -7.75
CA SER A 93 18.12 5.21 -8.66
C SER A 93 16.71 4.67 -8.55
N ALA A 94 15.73 5.56 -8.71
CA ALA A 94 14.36 5.18 -9.02
C ALA A 94 14.27 4.63 -10.45
N TYR A 95 13.34 3.71 -10.70
CA TYR A 95 13.05 3.21 -12.03
C TYR A 95 12.28 4.25 -12.84
N ASP A 96 12.73 4.48 -14.05
CA ASP A 96 12.05 5.32 -15.04
C ASP A 96 11.39 4.43 -16.09
N GLU A 97 10.07 4.43 -16.13
CA GLU A 97 9.27 3.63 -17.06
C GLU A 97 9.49 4.00 -18.53
N THR A 98 9.91 5.25 -18.82
CA THR A 98 10.15 5.72 -20.19
C THR A 98 11.44 5.15 -20.76
N THR A 99 12.48 5.09 -19.94
CA THR A 99 13.80 4.63 -20.37
C THR A 99 14.08 3.17 -20.01
N GLY A 100 13.28 2.58 -19.13
CA GLY A 100 13.48 1.24 -18.59
C GLY A 100 14.72 1.13 -17.68
N LYS A 101 15.25 2.25 -17.20
CA LYS A 101 16.45 2.32 -16.37
C LYS A 101 16.12 2.66 -14.93
N GLY A 102 17.05 2.35 -14.04
CA GLY A 102 16.89 2.54 -12.59
C GLY A 102 16.48 1.26 -11.89
N LEU A 103 16.48 1.27 -10.56
CA LEU A 103 16.36 0.07 -9.77
C LEU A 103 15.01 -0.03 -9.04
N ILE A 104 14.67 0.92 -8.15
CA ILE A 104 13.48 0.78 -7.31
C ILE A 104 12.25 1.32 -8.05
N ARG A 105 11.24 0.43 -8.20
CA ARG A 105 9.98 0.72 -8.92
C ARG A 105 8.87 1.11 -7.97
N HIS A 106 8.63 0.28 -6.95
CA HIS A 106 7.53 0.47 -6.00
C HIS A 106 7.94 0.03 -4.60
N VAL A 107 7.22 0.55 -3.62
CA VAL A 107 7.23 0.07 -2.24
C VAL A 107 5.83 -0.38 -1.87
N LEU A 108 5.71 -1.62 -1.39
CA LEU A 108 4.48 -2.15 -0.80
C LEU A 108 4.65 -2.20 0.71
N ILE A 109 3.64 -1.73 1.42
CA ILE A 109 3.61 -1.75 2.88
C ILE A 109 2.34 -2.47 3.32
N ARG A 110 2.48 -3.36 4.29
CA ARG A 110 1.35 -3.99 4.96
C ARG A 110 1.44 -3.76 6.46
N TYR A 111 0.29 -3.62 7.08
CA TYR A 111 0.14 -3.36 8.50
C TYR A 111 -0.93 -4.24 9.11
N GLY A 112 -0.60 -4.97 10.16
CA GLY A 112 -1.55 -5.70 10.99
C GLY A 112 -2.17 -4.77 12.03
N PHE A 113 -3.48 -4.58 12.00
CA PHE A 113 -4.14 -3.64 12.90
C PHE A 113 -4.16 -4.12 14.35
N THR A 114 -4.28 -5.42 14.57
CA THR A 114 -4.27 -6.03 15.91
C THR A 114 -2.84 -6.30 16.35
N SER A 115 -2.06 -6.97 15.52
CA SER A 115 -0.68 -7.37 15.83
C SER A 115 0.30 -6.20 15.86
N LYS A 116 0.00 -5.10 15.16
CA LYS A 116 0.92 -3.97 14.91
C LYS A 116 2.17 -4.36 14.12
N GLU A 117 2.15 -5.53 13.48
CA GLU A 117 3.24 -5.97 12.64
C GLU A 117 3.29 -5.22 11.30
N LEU A 118 4.50 -4.90 10.87
CA LEU A 118 4.78 -4.20 9.62
C LEU A 118 5.56 -5.07 8.64
N MET A 119 5.19 -4.99 7.38
CA MET A 119 5.93 -5.55 6.26
C MET A 119 6.23 -4.48 5.24
N ALA A 120 7.47 -4.42 4.77
CA ALA A 120 7.89 -3.60 3.64
C ALA A 120 8.45 -4.50 2.54
N ALA A 121 7.95 -4.35 1.31
CA ALA A 121 8.48 -5.04 0.14
C ALA A 121 8.85 -4.02 -0.95
N LEU A 122 10.11 -4.05 -1.39
CA LEU A 122 10.61 -3.21 -2.47
C LEU A 122 10.53 -3.96 -3.79
N VAL A 123 9.83 -3.39 -4.77
CA VAL A 123 9.83 -3.93 -6.14
C VAL A 123 10.99 -3.31 -6.90
N ILE A 124 11.85 -4.15 -7.45
CA ILE A 124 13.07 -3.71 -8.12
C ILE A 124 13.16 -4.21 -9.55
N ASN A 125 13.74 -3.38 -10.41
CA ASN A 125 14.16 -3.74 -11.78
C ASN A 125 15.56 -4.40 -11.72
N GLY A 126 15.62 -5.56 -11.09
CA GLY A 126 16.88 -6.26 -10.87
C GLY A 126 16.67 -7.56 -10.09
N THR A 127 17.77 -8.17 -9.69
CA THR A 127 17.77 -9.43 -8.91
C THR A 127 18.29 -9.24 -7.48
N ARG A 128 18.92 -8.11 -7.20
CA ARG A 128 19.55 -7.82 -5.91
C ARG A 128 19.44 -6.34 -5.57
N LEU A 129 19.29 -6.06 -4.30
CA LEU A 129 19.31 -4.71 -3.76
C LEU A 129 20.75 -4.41 -3.27
N PRO A 130 21.44 -3.40 -3.83
CA PRO A 130 22.75 -3.00 -3.33
C PRO A 130 22.67 -2.53 -1.88
N HIS A 131 23.70 -2.80 -1.09
CA HIS A 131 23.80 -2.33 0.30
C HIS A 131 22.53 -2.59 1.14
N GLN A 132 21.92 -3.76 0.94
CA GLN A 132 20.64 -4.12 1.59
C GLN A 132 20.72 -4.07 3.13
N GLU A 133 21.90 -4.28 3.71
CA GLU A 133 22.13 -4.18 5.16
C GLU A 133 21.85 -2.77 5.68
N ALA A 134 22.19 -1.74 4.91
CA ALA A 134 21.91 -0.36 5.26
C ALA A 134 20.40 -0.06 5.27
N LEU A 135 19.63 -0.65 4.34
CA LEU A 135 18.18 -0.58 4.34
C LEU A 135 17.58 -1.33 5.55
N ILE A 136 18.03 -2.58 5.76
CA ILE A 136 17.58 -3.41 6.88
C ILE A 136 17.81 -2.67 8.21
N GLN A 137 19.01 -2.11 8.41
CA GLN A 137 19.35 -1.38 9.61
C GLN A 137 18.40 -0.18 9.87
N ARG A 138 18.01 0.55 8.82
CA ARG A 138 17.05 1.66 8.94
C ARG A 138 15.65 1.18 9.27
N LEU A 139 15.13 0.21 8.50
CA LEU A 139 13.76 -0.25 8.65
C LEU A 139 13.53 -1.00 9.98
N THR A 140 14.53 -1.71 10.49
CA THR A 140 14.41 -2.45 11.77
C THR A 140 14.35 -1.53 13.00
N GLN A 141 14.66 -0.23 12.85
CA GLN A 141 14.44 0.75 13.92
C GLN A 141 12.95 1.15 14.04
N ILE A 142 12.13 0.82 13.05
CA ILE A 142 10.71 1.16 13.06
C ILE A 142 9.97 0.14 13.93
N PRO A 143 9.28 0.58 15.00
CA PRO A 143 8.54 -0.34 15.86
C PRO A 143 7.50 -1.16 15.07
N GLY A 144 7.45 -2.46 15.32
CA GLY A 144 6.54 -3.37 14.63
C GLY A 144 7.09 -3.94 13.31
N MET A 145 8.25 -3.50 12.81
CA MET A 145 8.83 -4.09 11.61
C MET A 145 9.10 -5.59 11.82
N LYS A 146 8.51 -6.42 10.98
CA LYS A 146 8.53 -7.87 11.07
C LYS A 146 9.07 -8.55 9.82
N SER A 147 8.88 -7.93 8.67
CA SER A 147 9.22 -8.50 7.37
C SER A 147 9.78 -7.43 6.44
N ILE A 148 10.92 -7.70 5.83
CA ILE A 148 11.49 -6.89 4.76
C ILE A 148 11.79 -7.83 3.59
N SER A 149 11.23 -7.51 2.42
CA SER A 149 11.34 -8.35 1.23
C SER A 149 11.72 -7.53 0.00
N VAL A 150 12.28 -8.20 -0.98
CA VAL A 150 12.57 -7.67 -2.32
C VAL A 150 11.79 -8.50 -3.33
N ASN A 151 11.02 -7.85 -4.18
CA ASN A 151 10.33 -8.48 -5.31
C ASN A 151 11.04 -8.09 -6.61
N CYS A 152 11.45 -9.09 -7.38
CA CYS A 152 12.20 -8.91 -8.62
C CYS A 152 11.23 -8.80 -9.80
N ASN A 153 11.06 -7.58 -10.34
CA ASN A 153 10.25 -7.34 -11.53
C ASN A 153 11.05 -6.56 -12.58
N ARG A 154 11.56 -7.28 -13.58
CA ARG A 154 12.32 -6.73 -14.71
C ARG A 154 11.47 -6.53 -15.95
N GLU A 155 10.21 -6.95 -15.90
CA GLU A 155 9.31 -6.85 -17.05
C GLU A 155 8.82 -5.41 -17.25
N ASN A 156 8.79 -4.98 -18.51
CA ASN A 156 8.20 -3.68 -18.87
C ASN A 156 6.69 -3.84 -19.10
N THR A 157 5.96 -4.09 -18.03
CA THR A 157 4.51 -4.29 -18.03
C THR A 157 3.87 -3.46 -16.92
N ASN A 158 2.54 -3.33 -16.97
CA ASN A 158 1.76 -2.69 -15.90
C ASN A 158 1.61 -3.56 -14.64
N VAL A 159 2.13 -4.79 -14.67
CA VAL A 159 2.12 -5.67 -13.50
C VAL A 159 3.20 -5.21 -12.53
N ILE A 160 2.81 -4.95 -11.31
CA ILE A 160 3.71 -4.35 -10.31
C ILE A 160 4.63 -5.39 -9.70
N LEU A 161 4.09 -6.54 -9.31
CA LEU A 161 4.87 -7.62 -8.71
C LEU A 161 5.38 -8.58 -9.78
N GLY A 162 6.67 -8.87 -9.75
CA GLY A 162 7.25 -10.00 -10.47
C GLY A 162 6.97 -11.33 -9.74
N GLU A 163 7.40 -12.42 -10.35
CA GLU A 163 7.13 -13.77 -9.82
C GLU A 163 7.99 -14.11 -8.59
N GLU A 164 9.19 -13.56 -8.49
CA GLU A 164 10.15 -13.86 -7.43
C GLU A 164 10.09 -12.81 -6.32
N THR A 165 9.87 -13.28 -5.08
CA THR A 165 9.97 -12.45 -3.87
C THR A 165 10.93 -13.11 -2.88
N ILE A 166 11.93 -12.35 -2.45
CA ILE A 166 13.00 -12.80 -1.55
C ILE A 166 12.82 -12.06 -0.22
N CYS A 167 12.60 -12.79 0.86
CA CYS A 167 12.65 -12.20 2.21
C CYS A 167 14.12 -11.96 2.57
N ILE A 168 14.48 -10.70 2.79
CA ILE A 168 15.87 -10.31 3.13
C ILE A 168 16.08 -10.08 4.63
N TRP A 169 14.97 -9.96 5.40
CA TRP A 169 15.01 -9.87 6.85
C TRP A 169 13.67 -10.26 7.47
N GLY A 170 13.72 -10.92 8.62
CA GLY A 170 12.55 -11.32 9.40
C GLY A 170 11.82 -12.54 8.84
N THR A 171 10.49 -12.50 8.84
CA THR A 171 9.63 -13.57 8.30
C THR A 171 9.05 -13.18 6.95
N PRO A 172 8.74 -14.13 6.05
CA PRO A 172 8.16 -13.81 4.74
C PRO A 172 6.69 -13.38 4.81
N TYR A 173 6.14 -13.21 5.99
CA TYR A 173 4.75 -12.81 6.22
C TYR A 173 4.65 -11.99 7.52
N ILE A 174 3.52 -11.31 7.68
CA ILE A 174 3.03 -10.77 8.96
C ILE A 174 1.76 -11.52 9.35
N THR A 175 1.49 -11.56 10.64
CA THR A 175 0.23 -12.08 11.19
C THR A 175 -0.69 -10.93 11.57
N ASP A 176 -2.00 -11.17 11.52
CA ASP A 176 -2.99 -10.28 12.09
C ASP A 176 -4.18 -11.10 12.59
N ASP A 177 -4.80 -10.63 13.67
CA ASP A 177 -5.94 -11.31 14.27
C ASP A 177 -7.23 -10.58 13.90
N ILE A 178 -8.20 -11.33 13.40
CA ILE A 178 -9.54 -10.83 13.12
C ILE A 178 -10.40 -11.21 14.31
N HIS A 179 -10.80 -10.22 15.10
CA HIS A 179 -11.77 -10.42 16.16
C HIS A 179 -13.16 -10.48 15.53
N LEU A 180 -13.74 -11.68 15.51
CA LEU A 180 -15.15 -11.84 15.21
C LEU A 180 -15.93 -11.29 16.41
N CYS A 181 -16.84 -10.35 16.18
CA CYS A 181 -17.76 -9.96 17.25
C CYS A 181 -18.50 -11.22 17.70
N ASP A 182 -18.74 -11.32 19.03
CA ASP A 182 -19.62 -12.32 19.64
C ASP A 182 -21.09 -12.11 19.20
N CYS A 183 -21.34 -12.08 17.91
CA CYS A 183 -22.66 -12.26 17.37
C CYS A 183 -22.84 -13.77 17.27
N SER A 184 -23.65 -14.29 18.13
CA SER A 184 -23.89 -15.71 18.36
C SER A 184 -24.37 -16.50 17.13
N ASP A 185 -24.43 -15.91 15.93
CA ASP A 185 -25.02 -16.56 14.76
C ASP A 185 -24.37 -16.30 13.40
N ASP A 186 -23.32 -15.47 13.24
CA ASP A 186 -22.77 -15.27 11.89
C ASP A 186 -21.24 -15.34 11.85
N ARG A 187 -20.74 -16.47 11.37
CA ARG A 187 -19.34 -16.66 10.98
C ARG A 187 -19.12 -16.03 9.63
N PHE A 188 -18.60 -14.82 9.59
CA PHE A 188 -18.03 -14.28 8.37
C PHE A 188 -16.53 -14.63 8.33
N ILE A 189 -16.18 -15.52 7.41
CA ILE A 189 -14.81 -15.76 6.97
C ILE A 189 -14.58 -14.80 5.80
N GLN A 190 -13.70 -13.83 5.94
CA GLN A 190 -13.18 -13.05 4.83
C GLN A 190 -11.83 -13.60 4.36
#